data_f4b7fffc34b61c1645d30623a31c0e62
#
_entry.id   f4b7fffc34b61c1645d30623a31c0e62
#
_cell.length_a   1.000
_cell.length_b   1.000
_cell.length_c   1.000
_cell.angle_alpha   90.00
_cell.angle_beta   90.00
_cell.angle_gamma   90.00
#
_symmetry.space_group_name_H-M   'P 1'
#
loop_
_entity.id
_entity.type
_entity.pdbx_description
1 polymer ?
#
loop_
_entity_poly.entity_id
_entity_poly.type
_entity_poly.pdbx_seq_one_letter_code
_entity_poly.pdbx_strand_id
1 'polypeptide(L)'
;SIYKIDEARGNPVERNPGAWEKALWVWHDVNEHWNYPDDCMTIVEVYSNCEEVELLLNGQSLGTKHLADFEDRIYKWAVPFTAGTLEARGTKAGKQATLKRITVGEPTGIQLSTYEETVAADGKSVAHIVAQLVDENGNPVKNQEREISFNLRGDYRLLGVDNGAPDNVQDLQSNSLITDQGRSLLILQSTEEPSSIIISAQGEGLSSEEITIITHQEL
;
A
#
# COMPACT_ATOMS: atom_id res chain seq x y z
N SER A 1 0.40 0.94 -11.08
CA SER A 1 -1.04 1.17 -10.85
C SER A 1 -1.86 0.13 -11.57
N ILE A 2 -2.93 -0.34 -10.93
CA ILE A 2 -3.86 -1.30 -11.52
C ILE A 2 -5.27 -0.79 -11.25
N TYR A 3 -6.15 -0.85 -12.25
CA TYR A 3 -7.53 -0.43 -12.09
C TYR A 3 -8.47 -1.19 -13.02
N LYS A 4 -9.74 -1.26 -12.62
CA LYS A 4 -10.81 -1.83 -13.45
C LYS A 4 -11.12 -0.90 -14.62
N ILE A 5 -11.37 -1.44 -15.80
CA ILE A 5 -11.86 -0.64 -16.94
C ILE A 5 -13.25 -0.11 -16.60
N ASP A 6 -13.39 1.20 -16.65
CA ASP A 6 -14.68 1.88 -16.59
C ASP A 6 -15.21 2.03 -18.01
N GLU A 7 -16.35 1.42 -18.32
CA GLU A 7 -16.98 1.46 -19.64
C GLU A 7 -17.25 2.90 -20.12
N ALA A 8 -17.53 3.83 -19.19
CA ALA A 8 -17.74 5.23 -19.52
C ALA A 8 -16.47 5.95 -19.99
N ARG A 9 -15.29 5.44 -19.61
CA ARG A 9 -13.98 6.03 -19.94
C ARG A 9 -13.24 5.30 -21.03
N GLY A 10 -13.69 4.09 -21.37
CA GLY A 10 -13.10 3.25 -22.40
C GLY A 10 -11.76 2.62 -22.01
N ASN A 11 -11.19 1.86 -22.94
CA ASN A 11 -9.92 1.17 -22.77
C ASN A 11 -8.74 2.10 -23.11
N PRO A 12 -7.90 2.51 -22.13
CA PRO A 12 -6.78 3.42 -22.40
C PRO A 12 -5.65 2.78 -23.23
N VAL A 13 -5.62 1.46 -23.42
CA VAL A 13 -4.66 0.75 -24.27
C VAL A 13 -5.00 0.93 -25.76
N GLU A 14 -6.28 1.04 -26.08
CA GLU A 14 -6.80 1.21 -27.45
C GLU A 14 -6.94 2.69 -27.85
N ARG A 15 -6.35 3.57 -27.14
CA ARG A 15 -6.64 4.98 -27.08
C ARG A 15 -6.47 5.77 -28.37
N ASN A 16 -7.48 6.60 -28.68
CA ASN A 16 -7.36 7.75 -29.55
C ASN A 16 -6.89 8.97 -28.71
N PRO A 17 -5.76 9.64 -29.04
CA PRO A 17 -5.18 10.75 -28.27
C PRO A 17 -6.15 11.90 -27.93
N GLY A 18 -7.19 12.13 -28.72
CA GLY A 18 -8.20 13.17 -28.46
C GLY A 18 -9.19 12.91 -27.32
N ALA A 19 -9.15 11.74 -26.68
CA ALA A 19 -10.06 11.43 -25.57
C ALA A 19 -9.70 12.12 -24.23
N TRP A 20 -8.51 12.67 -24.10
CA TRP A 20 -8.04 13.40 -22.92
C TRP A 20 -8.81 14.69 -22.64
N GLU A 21 -9.19 15.38 -23.70
CA GLU A 21 -9.84 16.70 -23.58
C GLU A 21 -11.23 16.64 -22.94
N LYS A 22 -11.81 15.44 -22.85
CA LYS A 22 -13.16 15.22 -22.29
C LYS A 22 -13.15 14.70 -20.86
N ALA A 23 -12.03 14.21 -20.35
CA ALA A 23 -11.90 13.61 -19.03
C ALA A 23 -11.34 14.61 -18.00
N LEU A 24 -11.97 15.76 -17.88
CA LEU A 24 -11.61 16.74 -16.85
C LEU A 24 -11.79 16.14 -15.46
N TRP A 25 -10.67 16.00 -14.73
CA TRP A 25 -10.64 15.76 -13.27
C TRP A 25 -11.27 14.46 -12.74
N VAL A 26 -11.39 13.44 -13.54
CA VAL A 26 -11.84 12.14 -13.05
C VAL A 26 -10.66 11.19 -13.00
N TRP A 27 -10.20 10.90 -11.79
CA TRP A 27 -9.17 9.91 -11.53
C TRP A 27 -9.76 8.50 -11.62
N HIS A 28 -8.99 7.56 -12.14
CA HIS A 28 -9.35 6.15 -12.01
C HIS A 28 -9.15 5.74 -10.54
N ASP A 29 -9.95 4.77 -10.09
CA ASP A 29 -9.73 4.10 -8.81
C ASP A 29 -8.51 3.17 -8.96
N VAL A 30 -7.32 3.77 -8.80
CA VAL A 30 -6.04 3.08 -8.99
C VAL A 30 -5.62 2.36 -7.73
N ASN A 31 -5.23 1.11 -7.87
CA ASN A 31 -4.89 0.23 -6.77
C ASN A 31 -3.47 -0.31 -6.88
N GLU A 32 -2.94 -0.75 -5.75
CA GLU A 32 -1.65 -1.44 -5.64
C GLU A 32 -1.82 -2.93 -5.31
N HIS A 33 -2.99 -3.50 -5.52
CA HIS A 33 -3.27 -4.92 -5.30
C HIS A 33 -3.58 -5.66 -6.61
N TRP A 34 -3.60 -7.00 -6.55
CA TRP A 34 -4.05 -7.89 -7.61
C TRP A 34 -5.19 -8.78 -7.08
N ASN A 35 -6.30 -8.11 -6.67
CA ASN A 35 -7.54 -8.74 -6.20
C ASN A 35 -8.72 -8.04 -6.88
N TYR A 36 -9.33 -8.71 -7.83
CA TYR A 36 -10.49 -8.22 -8.58
C TYR A 36 -11.53 -9.33 -8.73
N PRO A 37 -12.78 -9.04 -9.07
CA PRO A 37 -13.76 -10.06 -9.43
C PRO A 37 -13.27 -10.90 -10.61
N ASP A 38 -13.64 -12.17 -10.63
CA ASP A 38 -13.36 -13.07 -11.76
C ASP A 38 -13.87 -12.46 -13.07
N ASP A 39 -13.13 -12.70 -14.14
CA ASP A 39 -13.40 -12.19 -15.50
C ASP A 39 -13.42 -10.64 -15.62
N CYS A 40 -13.01 -9.91 -14.58
CA CYS A 40 -12.88 -8.47 -14.66
C CYS A 40 -11.70 -8.09 -15.58
N MET A 41 -11.94 -7.20 -16.54
CA MET A 41 -10.87 -6.61 -17.34
C MET A 41 -10.20 -5.48 -16.55
N THR A 42 -8.89 -5.57 -16.37
CA THR A 42 -8.08 -4.58 -15.68
C THR A 42 -7.11 -3.88 -16.62
N ILE A 43 -6.75 -2.64 -16.28
CA ILE A 43 -5.62 -1.95 -16.88
C ILE A 43 -4.46 -2.01 -15.89
N VAL A 44 -3.33 -2.49 -16.37
CA VAL A 44 -2.05 -2.49 -15.64
C VAL A 44 -1.16 -1.42 -16.24
N GLU A 45 -0.85 -0.41 -15.43
CA GLU A 45 0.10 0.64 -15.78
C GLU A 45 1.40 0.45 -15.03
N VAL A 46 2.52 0.46 -15.76
CA VAL A 46 3.86 0.35 -15.18
C VAL A 46 4.61 1.65 -15.45
N TYR A 47 4.95 2.34 -14.38
CA TYR A 47 5.77 3.55 -14.38
C TYR A 47 7.23 3.15 -14.19
N SER A 48 8.04 3.31 -15.20
CA SER A 48 9.44 2.89 -15.17
C SER A 48 10.28 3.75 -16.10
N ASN A 49 11.55 3.90 -15.76
CA ASN A 49 12.56 4.48 -16.64
C ASN A 49 13.34 3.40 -17.42
N CYS A 50 12.89 2.16 -17.39
CA CYS A 50 13.44 1.07 -18.20
C CYS A 50 13.17 1.34 -19.68
N GLU A 51 13.98 0.73 -20.56
CA GLU A 51 13.83 0.83 -22.01
C GLU A 51 12.72 -0.09 -22.50
N GLU A 52 12.59 -1.23 -21.82
CA GLU A 52 11.57 -2.24 -22.08
C GLU A 52 11.03 -2.81 -20.76
N VAL A 53 9.78 -3.24 -20.79
CA VAL A 53 9.12 -3.95 -19.68
C VAL A 53 8.36 -5.15 -20.23
N GLU A 54 8.59 -6.31 -19.67
CA GLU A 54 7.78 -7.51 -19.86
C GLU A 54 6.79 -7.63 -18.71
N LEU A 55 5.52 -7.88 -19.03
CA LEU A 55 4.49 -8.22 -18.03
C LEU A 55 4.22 -9.72 -18.09
N LEU A 56 4.17 -10.35 -16.90
CA LEU A 56 3.88 -11.78 -16.77
C LEU A 56 2.70 -11.97 -15.80
N LEU A 57 1.85 -12.95 -16.10
CA LEU A 57 0.80 -13.43 -15.21
C LEU A 57 1.03 -14.92 -14.96
N ASN A 58 1.20 -15.30 -13.70
CA ASN A 58 1.50 -16.69 -13.30
C ASN A 58 2.70 -17.30 -14.06
N GLY A 59 3.72 -16.46 -14.34
CA GLY A 59 4.91 -16.87 -15.09
C GLY A 59 4.74 -16.90 -16.61
N GLN A 60 3.52 -16.73 -17.12
CA GLN A 60 3.27 -16.65 -18.56
C GLN A 60 3.41 -15.19 -19.04
N SER A 61 4.21 -14.96 -20.08
CA SER A 61 4.41 -13.65 -20.66
C SER A 61 3.14 -13.11 -21.32
N LEU A 62 2.79 -11.88 -20.98
CA LEU A 62 1.74 -11.08 -21.64
C LEU A 62 2.33 -10.12 -22.68
N GLY A 63 3.63 -10.28 -22.98
CA GLY A 63 4.38 -9.52 -23.95
C GLY A 63 5.28 -8.46 -23.37
N THR A 64 6.29 -8.10 -24.14
CA THR A 64 7.25 -7.02 -23.86
C THR A 64 6.84 -5.78 -24.62
N LYS A 65 6.94 -4.63 -23.96
CA LYS A 65 6.68 -3.31 -24.55
C LYS A 65 7.88 -2.39 -24.36
N HIS A 66 8.03 -1.44 -25.29
CA HIS A 66 9.11 -0.46 -25.25
C HIS A 66 8.58 0.92 -24.84
N LEU A 67 9.36 1.65 -24.03
CA LEU A 67 8.96 2.97 -23.53
C LEU A 67 8.70 3.97 -24.68
N ALA A 68 9.40 3.81 -25.80
CA ALA A 68 9.25 4.66 -26.97
C ALA A 68 7.89 4.53 -27.66
N ASP A 69 7.15 3.43 -27.42
CA ASP A 69 5.84 3.17 -28.02
C ASP A 69 4.71 3.97 -27.33
N PHE A 70 5.02 4.68 -26.22
CA PHE A 70 4.04 5.40 -25.42
C PHE A 70 4.38 6.89 -25.35
N GLU A 71 3.49 7.75 -25.85
CA GLU A 71 3.66 9.21 -25.80
C GLU A 71 3.72 9.75 -24.37
N ASP A 72 2.89 9.19 -23.47
CA ASP A 72 2.85 9.55 -22.05
C ASP A 72 3.91 8.85 -21.21
N ARG A 73 4.76 8.02 -21.81
CA ARG A 73 5.85 7.30 -21.15
C ARG A 73 5.36 6.33 -20.06
N ILE A 74 4.15 5.81 -20.18
CA ILE A 74 3.54 4.87 -19.25
C ILE A 74 3.25 3.57 -20.02
N TYR A 75 3.83 2.46 -19.57
CA TYR A 75 3.52 1.14 -20.15
C TYR A 75 2.12 0.71 -19.73
N LYS A 76 1.31 0.20 -20.68
CA LYS A 76 -0.09 -0.18 -20.42
C LYS A 76 -0.43 -1.53 -21.01
N TRP A 77 -1.12 -2.35 -20.22
CA TRP A 77 -1.70 -3.63 -20.66
C TRP A 77 -3.17 -3.69 -20.24
N ALA A 78 -4.02 -4.22 -21.11
CA ALA A 78 -5.35 -4.70 -20.73
C ALA A 78 -5.22 -6.18 -20.37
N VAL A 79 -5.54 -6.55 -19.14
CA VAL A 79 -5.33 -7.89 -18.61
C VAL A 79 -6.62 -8.39 -17.96
N PRO A 80 -7.23 -9.50 -18.44
CA PRO A 80 -8.31 -10.13 -17.70
C PRO A 80 -7.77 -10.64 -16.36
N PHE A 81 -8.49 -10.36 -15.30
CA PHE A 81 -8.09 -10.81 -13.98
C PHE A 81 -8.05 -12.34 -13.92
N THR A 82 -6.99 -12.85 -13.39
CA THR A 82 -6.82 -14.25 -12.99
C THR A 82 -5.97 -14.26 -11.73
N ALA A 83 -6.45 -14.96 -10.71
CA ALA A 83 -5.75 -15.04 -9.43
C ALA A 83 -4.32 -15.59 -9.58
N GLY A 84 -3.42 -15.09 -8.76
CA GLY A 84 -2.01 -15.50 -8.73
C GLY A 84 -1.05 -14.34 -8.70
N THR A 85 0.05 -14.44 -9.46
CA THR A 85 1.14 -13.46 -9.44
C THR A 85 1.19 -12.68 -10.75
N LEU A 86 0.99 -11.36 -10.66
CA LEU A 86 1.29 -10.41 -11.71
C LEU A 86 2.71 -9.85 -11.48
N GLU A 87 3.58 -9.97 -12.48
CA GLU A 87 4.98 -9.58 -12.38
C GLU A 87 5.38 -8.67 -13.54
N ALA A 88 5.98 -7.51 -13.25
CA ALA A 88 6.59 -6.64 -14.25
C ALA A 88 8.11 -6.74 -14.14
N ARG A 89 8.78 -7.03 -15.26
CA ARG A 89 10.24 -7.10 -15.39
C ARG A 89 10.72 -6.01 -16.31
N GLY A 90 11.42 -5.02 -15.75
CA GLY A 90 12.00 -3.93 -16.53
C GLY A 90 13.48 -4.16 -16.80
N THR A 91 13.94 -3.80 -18.01
CA THR A 91 15.36 -3.88 -18.42
C THR A 91 15.86 -2.51 -18.84
N LYS A 92 17.05 -2.12 -18.38
CA LYS A 92 17.76 -0.91 -18.79
C LYS A 92 19.27 -1.12 -18.72
N ALA A 93 19.94 -0.87 -19.83
CA ALA A 93 21.40 -1.01 -19.94
C ALA A 93 21.92 -2.34 -19.36
N GLY A 94 21.22 -3.46 -19.62
CA GLY A 94 21.57 -4.79 -19.14
C GLY A 94 21.26 -5.06 -17.65
N LYS A 95 20.70 -4.09 -16.93
CA LYS A 95 20.21 -4.29 -15.55
C LYS A 95 18.72 -4.58 -15.56
N GLN A 96 18.28 -5.42 -14.63
CA GLN A 96 16.89 -5.78 -14.47
C GLN A 96 16.32 -5.28 -13.12
N ALA A 97 15.05 -4.91 -13.13
CA ALA A 97 14.25 -4.62 -11.96
C ALA A 97 12.93 -5.38 -12.06
N THR A 98 12.44 -5.89 -10.95
CA THR A 98 11.20 -6.68 -10.90
C THR A 98 10.29 -6.16 -9.82
N LEU A 99 8.99 -6.06 -10.12
CA LEU A 99 7.94 -5.75 -9.19
C LEU A 99 6.82 -6.78 -9.31
N LYS A 100 6.31 -7.28 -8.16
CA LYS A 100 5.23 -8.27 -8.13
C LYS A 100 4.03 -7.73 -7.37
N ARG A 101 2.86 -8.15 -7.81
CA ARG A 101 1.60 -8.08 -7.08
C ARG A 101 0.99 -9.47 -7.08
N ILE A 102 0.47 -9.88 -5.94
CA ILE A 102 -0.13 -11.21 -5.78
C ILE A 102 -1.58 -11.07 -5.35
N THR A 103 -2.39 -12.04 -5.73
CA THR A 103 -3.72 -12.20 -5.17
C THR A 103 -3.58 -12.68 -3.73
N VAL A 104 -4.17 -11.95 -2.80
CA VAL A 104 -4.12 -12.24 -1.37
C VAL A 104 -5.46 -12.78 -0.87
N GLY A 105 -5.43 -13.50 0.24
CA GLY A 105 -6.61 -14.00 0.93
C GLY A 105 -7.28 -12.93 1.82
N GLU A 106 -8.21 -13.40 2.66
CA GLU A 106 -8.80 -12.59 3.72
C GLU A 106 -7.74 -12.20 4.76
N PRO A 107 -7.86 -11.04 5.40
CA PRO A 107 -6.95 -10.66 6.47
C PRO A 107 -7.11 -11.61 7.67
N THR A 108 -5.99 -12.14 8.15
CA THR A 108 -5.91 -13.05 9.31
C THR A 108 -5.06 -12.48 10.45
N GLY A 109 -4.34 -11.38 10.20
CA GLY A 109 -3.50 -10.74 11.19
C GLY A 109 -3.20 -9.29 10.86
N ILE A 110 -2.47 -8.66 11.78
CA ILE A 110 -1.97 -7.29 11.66
C ILE A 110 -0.45 -7.34 11.83
N GLN A 111 0.29 -6.83 10.87
CA GLN A 111 1.73 -6.64 10.97
C GLN A 111 2.02 -5.21 11.40
N LEU A 112 2.76 -5.06 12.52
CA LEU A 112 3.29 -3.78 12.95
C LEU A 112 4.72 -3.59 12.44
N SER A 113 5.05 -2.36 12.04
CA SER A 113 6.40 -1.98 11.67
C SER A 113 6.68 -0.53 12.05
N THR A 114 7.96 -0.22 12.32
CA THR A 114 8.43 1.13 12.61
C THR A 114 9.80 1.33 11.98
N TYR A 115 10.15 2.58 11.70
CA TYR A 115 11.51 2.97 11.30
C TYR A 115 12.34 3.36 12.53
N GLU A 116 11.70 3.77 13.63
CA GLU A 116 12.31 4.22 14.86
C GLU A 116 12.16 3.14 15.96
N GLU A 117 13.16 2.27 16.09
CA GLU A 117 13.20 1.31 17.22
C GLU A 117 13.62 2.02 18.52
N THR A 118 14.32 3.13 18.40
CA THR A 118 14.77 3.97 19.51
C THR A 118 14.55 5.43 19.20
N VAL A 119 14.11 6.23 20.19
CA VAL A 119 13.94 7.68 20.11
C VAL A 119 14.48 8.37 21.35
N ALA A 120 14.85 9.66 21.25
CA ALA A 120 15.28 10.41 22.42
C ALA A 120 14.12 10.64 23.40
N ALA A 121 14.40 10.55 24.70
CA ALA A 121 13.48 10.91 25.79
C ALA A 121 13.57 12.41 26.06
N ASP A 122 13.16 13.25 25.11
CA ASP A 122 13.29 14.70 25.11
C ASP A 122 11.93 15.44 25.13
N GLY A 123 10.85 14.67 25.20
CA GLY A 123 9.48 15.20 25.15
C GLY A 123 9.08 15.76 23.77
N LYS A 124 9.86 15.49 22.70
CA LYS A 124 9.66 16.03 21.34
C LYS A 124 9.81 14.98 20.25
N SER A 125 10.72 14.02 20.45
CA SER A 125 10.99 12.95 19.50
C SER A 125 9.76 12.09 19.25
N VAL A 126 9.55 11.68 17.98
CA VAL A 126 8.33 11.03 17.50
C VAL A 126 8.68 9.66 16.93
N ALA A 127 7.84 8.68 17.22
CA ALA A 127 7.88 7.37 16.57
C ALA A 127 6.62 7.17 15.71
N HIS A 128 6.83 6.57 14.52
CA HIS A 128 5.78 6.25 13.56
C HIS A 128 5.61 4.73 13.47
N ILE A 129 4.44 4.26 13.81
CA ILE A 129 4.12 2.84 13.77
C ILE A 129 3.07 2.59 12.69
N VAL A 130 3.43 1.77 11.71
CA VAL A 130 2.51 1.34 10.65
C VAL A 130 1.90 0.02 11.02
N ALA A 131 0.57 -0.07 10.97
CA ALA A 131 -0.17 -1.32 11.03
C ALA A 131 -0.68 -1.66 9.63
N GLN A 132 -0.41 -2.88 9.16
CA GLN A 132 -0.83 -3.41 7.87
C GLN A 132 -1.59 -4.72 8.08
N LEU A 133 -2.79 -4.83 7.52
CA LEU A 133 -3.53 -6.10 7.47
C LEU A 133 -2.75 -7.09 6.60
N VAL A 134 -2.65 -8.32 7.06
CA VAL A 134 -1.96 -9.41 6.34
C VAL A 134 -2.83 -10.66 6.27
N ASP A 135 -2.66 -11.42 5.18
CA ASP A 135 -3.28 -12.74 5.01
C ASP A 135 -2.54 -13.84 5.79
N GLU A 136 -2.99 -15.08 5.69
CA GLU A 136 -2.40 -16.26 6.35
C GLU A 136 -0.93 -16.50 5.96
N ASN A 137 -0.49 -15.98 4.83
CA ASN A 137 0.88 -16.10 4.33
C ASN A 137 1.75 -14.87 4.67
N GLY A 138 1.19 -13.89 5.41
CA GLY A 138 1.87 -12.65 5.76
C GLY A 138 1.91 -11.60 4.63
N ASN A 139 1.12 -11.80 3.56
CA ASN A 139 1.07 -10.84 2.46
C ASN A 139 0.16 -9.67 2.80
N PRO A 140 0.55 -8.42 2.46
CA PRO A 140 -0.26 -7.23 2.70
C PRO A 140 -1.61 -7.27 1.98
N VAL A 141 -2.70 -7.23 2.74
CA VAL A 141 -4.08 -7.14 2.21
C VAL A 141 -4.42 -5.68 2.01
N LYS A 142 -4.53 -5.24 0.75
CA LYS A 142 -4.75 -3.85 0.37
C LYS A 142 -6.12 -3.56 -0.25
N ASN A 143 -6.96 -4.56 -0.36
CA ASN A 143 -8.30 -4.48 -0.97
C ASN A 143 -9.42 -4.60 0.05
N GLN A 144 -9.10 -4.50 1.33
CA GLN A 144 -10.07 -4.59 2.42
C GLN A 144 -9.75 -3.58 3.52
N GLU A 145 -10.79 -3.10 4.14
CA GLU A 145 -10.74 -2.22 5.29
C GLU A 145 -11.24 -2.95 6.53
N ARG A 146 -10.64 -2.69 7.68
CA ARG A 146 -11.05 -3.22 8.98
C ARG A 146 -10.87 -2.13 10.04
N GLU A 147 -11.76 -2.10 10.99
CA GLU A 147 -11.53 -1.33 12.20
C GLU A 147 -10.48 -2.04 13.05
N ILE A 148 -9.45 -1.30 13.44
CA ILE A 148 -8.40 -1.75 14.36
C ILE A 148 -8.24 -0.77 15.51
N SER A 149 -7.76 -1.27 16.65
CA SER A 149 -7.40 -0.46 17.81
C SER A 149 -5.99 -0.79 18.26
N PHE A 150 -5.25 0.25 18.67
CA PHE A 150 -3.92 0.12 19.23
C PHE A 150 -3.99 0.00 20.75
N ASN A 151 -3.27 -0.98 21.30
CA ASN A 151 -3.05 -1.14 22.73
C ASN A 151 -1.63 -0.69 23.05
N LEU A 152 -1.51 0.25 23.97
CA LEU A 152 -0.26 0.94 24.28
C LEU A 152 0.05 0.81 25.77
N ARG A 153 1.32 0.51 26.12
CA ARG A 153 1.82 0.46 27.50
C ARG A 153 3.17 1.16 27.58
N GLY A 154 3.41 1.89 28.66
CA GLY A 154 4.64 2.66 28.89
C GLY A 154 4.34 4.17 28.96
N ASP A 155 5.39 4.98 28.96
CA ASP A 155 5.29 6.44 28.99
C ASP A 155 5.39 7.02 27.59
N TYR A 156 4.31 7.61 27.12
CA TYR A 156 4.17 8.19 25.80
C TYR A 156 3.11 9.29 25.78
N ARG A 157 3.13 10.10 24.76
CA ARG A 157 2.01 10.95 24.37
C ARG A 157 1.46 10.48 23.04
N LEU A 158 0.20 10.10 22.97
CA LEU A 158 -0.49 9.81 21.73
C LEU A 158 -0.70 11.12 20.97
N LEU A 159 -0.09 11.25 19.80
CA LEU A 159 -0.31 12.38 18.90
C LEU A 159 -1.50 12.13 18.01
N GLY A 160 -1.70 10.89 17.57
CA GLY A 160 -2.86 10.52 16.80
C GLY A 160 -2.69 9.28 15.96
N VAL A 161 -3.74 9.00 15.19
CA VAL A 161 -3.82 7.93 14.20
C VAL A 161 -4.30 8.48 12.87
N ASP A 162 -3.90 7.85 11.76
CA ASP A 162 -4.37 8.19 10.42
C ASP A 162 -4.34 6.95 9.52
N ASN A 163 -5.18 6.89 8.50
CA ASN A 163 -5.18 5.83 7.51
C ASN A 163 -4.63 6.28 6.14
N GLY A 164 -4.40 7.57 5.95
CA GLY A 164 -3.88 8.15 4.72
C GLY A 164 -4.92 8.40 3.62
N ALA A 165 -6.20 8.08 3.86
CA ALA A 165 -7.26 8.39 2.90
C ALA A 165 -7.48 9.92 2.81
N PRO A 166 -7.58 10.49 1.61
CA PRO A 166 -7.73 11.95 1.43
C PRO A 166 -9.06 12.49 1.94
N ASP A 167 -10.05 11.64 2.13
CA ASP A 167 -11.39 11.94 2.64
C ASP A 167 -11.63 11.40 4.06
N ASN A 168 -10.55 11.06 4.80
CA ASN A 168 -10.64 10.56 6.16
C ASN A 168 -11.27 11.62 7.09
N VAL A 169 -12.41 11.26 7.68
CA VAL A 169 -13.17 12.09 8.65
C VAL A 169 -13.26 11.44 10.04
N GLN A 170 -12.47 10.40 10.28
CA GLN A 170 -12.43 9.70 11.56
C GLN A 170 -11.78 10.56 12.65
N ASP A 171 -11.99 10.19 13.91
CA ASP A 171 -11.33 10.87 15.05
C ASP A 171 -9.83 10.51 15.08
N LEU A 172 -9.00 11.41 14.59
CA LEU A 172 -7.55 11.24 14.55
C LEU A 172 -6.88 11.30 15.95
N GLN A 173 -7.60 11.69 17.00
CA GLN A 173 -7.11 11.66 18.38
C GLN A 173 -7.50 10.36 19.12
N SER A 174 -8.19 9.46 18.45
CA SER A 174 -8.51 8.13 18.96
C SER A 174 -7.29 7.21 18.95
N ASN A 175 -7.40 6.05 19.59
CA ASN A 175 -6.49 4.92 19.44
C ASN A 175 -7.05 3.84 18.50
N SER A 176 -8.16 4.11 17.84
CA SER A 176 -8.80 3.19 16.87
C SER A 176 -9.22 3.92 15.62
N LEU A 177 -9.20 3.22 14.49
CA LEU A 177 -9.67 3.72 13.21
C LEU A 177 -9.94 2.58 12.24
N ILE A 178 -10.70 2.88 11.19
CA ILE A 178 -10.85 2.00 10.03
C ILE A 178 -9.63 2.22 9.12
N THR A 179 -8.95 1.14 8.73
CA THR A 179 -7.81 1.18 7.81
C THR A 179 -8.23 1.65 6.42
N ASP A 180 -7.33 2.27 5.66
CA ASP A 180 -7.46 2.46 4.22
C ASP A 180 -6.42 1.60 3.51
N GLN A 181 -6.82 0.88 2.46
CA GLN A 181 -5.99 -0.12 1.77
C GLN A 181 -5.30 -1.08 2.76
N GLY A 182 -6.03 -1.48 3.81
CA GLY A 182 -5.57 -2.35 4.87
C GLY A 182 -4.49 -1.74 5.76
N ARG A 183 -4.31 -0.42 5.77
CA ARG A 183 -3.19 0.25 6.43
C ARG A 183 -3.65 1.36 7.35
N SER A 184 -2.88 1.58 8.41
CA SER A 184 -3.00 2.73 9.29
C SER A 184 -1.65 3.12 9.89
N LEU A 185 -1.56 4.34 10.37
CA LEU A 185 -0.43 4.95 11.03
C LEU A 185 -0.83 5.33 12.46
N LEU A 186 0.02 5.00 13.43
CA LEU A 186 -0.01 5.50 14.80
C LEU A 186 1.20 6.39 15.02
N ILE A 187 1.02 7.56 15.63
CA ILE A 187 2.08 8.52 15.92
C ILE A 187 2.16 8.74 17.41
N LEU A 188 3.32 8.42 17.99
CA LEU A 188 3.63 8.58 19.41
C LEU A 188 4.75 9.59 19.59
N GLN A 189 4.68 10.39 20.65
CA GLN A 189 5.73 11.29 21.10
C GLN A 189 6.34 10.76 22.40
N SER A 190 7.66 10.83 22.51
CA SER A 190 8.38 10.51 23.74
C SER A 190 8.01 11.46 24.89
N THR A 191 8.19 11.03 26.11
CA THR A 191 8.24 11.88 27.30
C THR A 191 9.69 12.28 27.59
N GLU A 192 9.93 13.06 28.66
CA GLU A 192 11.27 13.42 29.11
C GLU A 192 11.96 12.30 29.92
N GLU A 193 11.20 11.26 30.30
CA GLU A 193 11.71 10.13 31.04
C GLU A 193 11.97 8.92 30.14
N PRO A 194 13.16 8.29 30.20
CA PRO A 194 13.45 7.07 29.46
C PRO A 194 12.50 5.94 29.84
N SER A 195 11.94 5.27 28.85
CA SER A 195 11.00 4.17 29.06
C SER A 195 11.00 3.19 27.88
N SER A 196 10.17 2.16 27.98
CA SER A 196 9.86 1.25 26.90
C SER A 196 8.37 1.37 26.58
N ILE A 197 8.04 1.70 25.33
CA ILE A 197 6.68 1.79 24.85
C ILE A 197 6.37 0.49 24.11
N ILE A 198 5.43 -0.29 24.64
CA ILE A 198 5.00 -1.57 24.05
C ILE A 198 3.70 -1.33 23.31
N ILE A 199 3.66 -1.74 22.05
CA ILE A 199 2.56 -1.49 21.12
C ILE A 199 2.07 -2.82 20.56
N SER A 200 0.75 -3.03 20.59
CA SER A 200 0.07 -4.07 19.81
C SER A 200 -1.19 -3.49 19.16
N ALA A 201 -1.72 -4.19 18.17
CA ALA A 201 -2.97 -3.83 17.52
C ALA A 201 -3.92 -5.02 17.48
N GLN A 202 -5.23 -4.74 17.51
CA GLN A 202 -6.27 -5.76 17.41
C GLN A 202 -7.47 -5.25 16.60
N GLY A 203 -8.23 -6.17 16.01
CA GLY A 203 -9.51 -5.94 15.35
C GLY A 203 -10.37 -7.18 15.48
N GLU A 204 -11.56 -7.19 14.87
CA GLU A 204 -12.42 -8.36 14.90
C GLU A 204 -11.72 -9.57 14.24
N GLY A 205 -11.39 -10.59 15.05
CA GLY A 205 -10.65 -11.77 14.59
C GLY A 205 -9.19 -11.54 14.20
N LEU A 206 -8.65 -10.35 14.45
CA LEU A 206 -7.29 -9.95 14.07
C LEU A 206 -6.49 -9.53 15.28
N SER A 207 -5.20 -9.85 15.29
CA SER A 207 -4.24 -9.38 16.29
C SER A 207 -2.85 -9.22 15.68
N SER A 208 -2.00 -8.43 16.32
CA SER A 208 -0.58 -8.30 15.99
C SER A 208 0.29 -8.96 17.05
N GLU A 209 1.54 -9.24 16.69
CA GLU A 209 2.63 -9.35 17.67
C GLU A 209 2.89 -8.00 18.34
N GLU A 210 3.53 -8.01 19.52
CA GLU A 210 3.97 -6.79 20.19
C GLU A 210 5.27 -6.27 19.57
N ILE A 211 5.36 -4.95 19.39
CA ILE A 211 6.63 -4.27 19.12
C ILE A 211 6.97 -3.32 20.25
N THR A 212 8.26 -2.99 20.38
CA THR A 212 8.74 -2.12 21.47
C THR A 212 9.55 -0.97 20.87
N ILE A 213 9.22 0.26 21.29
CA ILE A 213 10.03 1.46 21.07
C ILE A 213 10.75 1.78 22.37
N ILE A 214 12.07 1.96 22.32
CA ILE A 214 12.87 2.33 23.50
C ILE A 214 13.13 3.83 23.45
N THR A 215 12.79 4.54 24.54
CA THR A 215 13.19 5.94 24.71
C THR A 215 14.43 6.02 25.61
N HIS A 216 15.41 6.84 25.24
CA HIS A 216 16.68 6.98 25.96
C HIS A 216 17.06 8.44 26.13
N GLN A 217 17.80 8.78 27.19
CA GLN A 217 18.38 10.11 27.31
C GLN A 217 19.49 10.32 26.27
N GLU A 218 19.48 11.47 25.60
CA GLU A 218 20.65 11.91 24.85
C GLU A 218 21.76 12.27 25.82
N LEU A 219 22.98 11.82 25.55
CA LEU A 219 24.19 12.08 26.34
C LEU A 219 24.71 13.50 26.08
#